data_1f0cc51e35a992661229d9108384216f
#
_entry.id   1f0cc51e35a992661229d9108384216f
#
_cell.length_a   1.000
_cell.length_b   1.000
_cell.length_c   1.000
_cell.angle_alpha   90.00
_cell.angle_beta   90.00
_cell.angle_gamma   90.00
#
_symmetry.space_group_name_H-M   'P 1'
#
loop_
_entity.id
_entity.type
_entity.pdbx_description
1 polymer ?
#
loop_
_entity_poly.entity_id
_entity_poly.type
_entity_poly.pdbx_seq_one_letter_code
_entity_poly.pdbx_strand_id
1 'polypeptide(L)'
;TLALVVALFLSAVGLVAGGRISFNFFPTPESDKIVVNVKMVSGTPRDQTVLMLQEVERAAYVVSDKLSKPENKLIKMSLIKVGVKVAGNANSAVASAIDDAAGGLIVELLTADKRSIRTWQFIEAWRAEVKNVAGLKTLTIQEVRGGPPGRDIDIRLMGSDINGLKVAANKVIKLLERYPGISNIEDDIPYGKRETILSVNQRGRSLGFSTENIGGQLRNAIQGKIAKRFAREDEEVSVRVMYPREDVTSTILDTLHLRAPGGQQIPLSQLVSSEEMVGFAKIKRENGSRQISITAEIDGSITSVGAILSAVKRDGIYKIADRAGLKVGFKGKAEEQEETFADMKLGLIIGLTGIYVVLAWAFANYIRPVVVMAVIPMGFIGTAFGHWLLNYNLTILSLVGLIGLSGIIINGSIILVTTIDEK
;
A
#
# COMPACT_ATOMS: atom_id res chain seq x y z
N THR A 1 -51.48 -10.51 -1.03
CA THR A 1 -50.51 -9.62 -0.33
C THR A 1 -49.22 -10.35 -0.01
N LEU A 2 -49.23 -11.53 0.67
CA LEU A 2 -48.00 -12.27 1.03
C LEU A 2 -47.16 -12.66 -0.22
N ALA A 3 -47.81 -13.18 -1.30
CA ALA A 3 -47.12 -13.53 -2.55
C ALA A 3 -46.37 -12.34 -3.17
N LEU A 4 -46.93 -11.13 -3.13
CA LEU A 4 -46.28 -9.91 -3.62
C LEU A 4 -45.04 -9.54 -2.81
N VAL A 5 -45.11 -9.68 -1.47
CA VAL A 5 -43.98 -9.41 -0.58
C VAL A 5 -42.84 -10.42 -0.82
N VAL A 6 -43.19 -11.69 -0.96
CA VAL A 6 -42.19 -12.74 -1.28
C VAL A 6 -41.57 -12.48 -2.64
N ALA A 7 -42.37 -12.10 -3.66
CA ALA A 7 -41.85 -11.74 -4.98
C ALA A 7 -40.90 -10.53 -4.94
N LEU A 8 -41.22 -9.48 -4.17
CA LEU A 8 -40.35 -8.33 -3.97
C LEU A 8 -39.07 -8.71 -3.24
N PHE A 9 -39.15 -9.57 -2.22
CA PHE A 9 -37.98 -10.05 -1.50
C PHE A 9 -37.03 -10.85 -2.42
N LEU A 10 -37.59 -11.80 -3.19
CA LEU A 10 -36.82 -12.57 -4.16
C LEU A 10 -36.21 -11.68 -5.25
N SER A 11 -36.95 -10.66 -5.70
CA SER A 11 -36.41 -9.66 -6.64
C SER A 11 -35.27 -8.84 -6.03
N ALA A 12 -35.37 -8.43 -4.77
CA ALA A 12 -34.32 -7.72 -4.05
C ALA A 12 -33.06 -8.58 -3.88
N VAL A 13 -33.22 -9.85 -3.52
CA VAL A 13 -32.12 -10.83 -3.48
C VAL A 13 -31.53 -11.02 -4.87
N GLY A 14 -32.35 -11.13 -5.90
CA GLY A 14 -31.93 -11.25 -7.30
C GLY A 14 -31.11 -10.07 -7.80
N LEU A 15 -31.45 -8.83 -7.40
CA LEU A 15 -30.68 -7.61 -7.73
C LEU A 15 -29.27 -7.66 -7.16
N VAL A 16 -29.13 -8.10 -5.91
CA VAL A 16 -27.82 -8.20 -5.24
C VAL A 16 -27.03 -9.40 -5.76
N ALA A 17 -27.62 -10.60 -5.79
CA ALA A 17 -26.97 -11.83 -6.25
C ALA A 17 -26.65 -11.80 -7.76
N GLY A 18 -27.46 -11.10 -8.55
CA GLY A 18 -27.23 -10.89 -9.98
C GLY A 18 -26.21 -9.81 -10.31
N GLY A 19 -25.56 -9.22 -9.30
CA GLY A 19 -24.50 -8.21 -9.48
C GLY A 19 -24.99 -6.85 -10.02
N ARG A 20 -26.31 -6.59 -10.02
CA ARG A 20 -26.88 -5.31 -10.41
C ARG A 20 -26.59 -4.21 -9.38
N ILE A 21 -26.40 -4.60 -8.13
CA ILE A 21 -25.95 -3.74 -7.04
C ILE A 21 -24.60 -4.29 -6.61
N SER A 22 -23.55 -3.54 -6.88
CA SER A 22 -22.19 -3.92 -6.47
C SER A 22 -22.01 -3.64 -4.98
N PHE A 23 -21.16 -4.45 -4.34
CA PHE A 23 -20.77 -4.25 -2.95
C PHE A 23 -19.39 -3.60 -2.90
N ASN A 24 -19.30 -2.44 -2.24
CA ASN A 24 -18.06 -1.76 -1.94
C ASN A 24 -17.89 -1.70 -0.43
N PHE A 25 -16.89 -2.39 0.10
CA PHE A 25 -16.71 -2.56 1.54
C PHE A 25 -16.65 -1.21 2.28
N PHE A 26 -15.79 -0.30 1.83
CA PHE A 26 -15.74 1.08 2.35
C PHE A 26 -15.96 2.07 1.22
N PRO A 27 -17.00 2.91 1.31
CA PRO A 27 -17.10 4.07 0.44
C PRO A 27 -16.00 5.04 0.83
N THR A 28 -15.12 5.36 -0.09
CA THR A 28 -14.12 6.42 0.11
C THR A 28 -14.73 7.74 -0.31
N PRO A 29 -15.10 8.63 0.63
CA PRO A 29 -15.47 9.98 0.26
C PRO A 29 -14.30 10.64 -0.46
N GLU A 30 -14.62 11.53 -1.37
CA GLU A 30 -13.62 12.30 -2.11
C GLU A 30 -12.70 13.05 -1.14
N SER A 31 -11.41 12.85 -1.25
CA SER A 31 -10.43 13.47 -0.37
C SER A 31 -9.91 14.78 -0.95
N ASP A 32 -9.67 15.75 -0.07
CA ASP A 32 -8.98 16.99 -0.42
C ASP A 32 -7.46 16.81 -0.45
N LYS A 33 -6.96 15.69 0.09
CA LYS A 33 -5.53 15.41 0.16
C LYS A 33 -5.13 14.37 -0.89
N ILE A 34 -4.11 14.72 -1.64
CA ILE A 34 -3.47 13.85 -2.62
C ILE A 34 -2.06 13.57 -2.16
N VAL A 35 -1.66 12.32 -2.22
CA VAL A 35 -0.29 11.89 -1.94
C VAL A 35 0.37 11.38 -3.19
N VAL A 36 1.61 11.78 -3.35
CA VAL A 36 2.48 11.30 -4.42
C VAL A 36 3.65 10.58 -3.80
N ASN A 37 3.99 9.44 -4.38
CA ASN A 37 5.22 8.74 -4.06
C ASN A 37 6.06 8.56 -5.33
N VAL A 38 7.29 9.01 -5.24
CA VAL A 38 8.33 8.86 -6.26
C VAL A 38 9.32 7.81 -5.78
N LYS A 39 9.66 6.88 -6.65
CA LYS A 39 10.77 5.94 -6.45
C LYS A 39 11.66 5.97 -7.69
N MET A 40 12.91 6.32 -7.47
CA MET A 40 13.95 6.27 -8.48
C MET A 40 14.63 4.90 -8.51
N VAL A 41 15.41 4.63 -9.52
CA VAL A 41 16.25 3.42 -9.58
C VAL A 41 17.22 3.42 -8.40
N SER A 42 17.46 2.23 -7.81
CA SER A 42 18.39 2.10 -6.67
C SER A 42 19.78 2.64 -7.03
N GLY A 43 20.33 3.49 -6.15
CA GLY A 43 21.62 4.14 -6.40
C GLY A 43 21.51 5.55 -6.99
N THR A 44 20.31 6.00 -7.35
CA THR A 44 20.11 7.39 -7.80
C THR A 44 20.49 8.37 -6.68
N PRO A 45 21.30 9.40 -6.97
CA PRO A 45 21.64 10.45 -6.00
C PRO A 45 20.40 11.20 -5.52
N ARG A 46 20.45 11.67 -4.28
CA ARG A 46 19.37 12.43 -3.64
C ARG A 46 18.90 13.63 -4.47
N ASP A 47 19.82 14.34 -5.10
CA ASP A 47 19.53 15.53 -5.90
C ASP A 47 18.63 15.23 -7.09
N GLN A 48 18.80 14.07 -7.73
CA GLN A 48 17.92 13.63 -8.82
C GLN A 48 16.52 13.30 -8.32
N THR A 49 16.40 12.75 -7.13
CA THR A 49 15.10 12.52 -6.48
C THR A 49 14.40 13.85 -6.17
N VAL A 50 15.16 14.85 -5.71
CA VAL A 50 14.65 16.21 -5.46
C VAL A 50 14.15 16.84 -6.76
N LEU A 51 14.90 16.75 -7.85
CA LEU A 51 14.51 17.28 -9.16
C LEU A 51 13.18 16.63 -9.65
N MET A 52 13.02 15.32 -9.48
CA MET A 52 11.77 14.66 -9.85
C MET A 52 10.60 15.14 -9.00
N LEU A 53 10.79 15.31 -7.67
CA LEU A 53 9.74 15.82 -6.78
C LEU A 53 9.35 17.27 -7.13
N GLN A 54 10.32 18.11 -7.47
CA GLN A 54 10.07 19.48 -7.94
C GLN A 54 9.32 19.50 -9.28
N GLU A 55 9.64 18.59 -10.20
CA GLU A 55 8.90 18.47 -11.45
C GLU A 55 7.45 18.04 -11.20
N VAL A 56 7.22 17.08 -10.30
CA VAL A 56 5.86 16.66 -9.92
C VAL A 56 5.09 17.82 -9.29
N GLU A 57 5.72 18.59 -8.41
CA GLU A 57 5.12 19.78 -7.80
C GLU A 57 4.81 20.86 -8.84
N ARG A 58 5.76 21.16 -9.74
CA ARG A 58 5.57 22.09 -10.86
C ARG A 58 4.33 21.73 -11.67
N ALA A 59 4.22 20.46 -12.05
CA ALA A 59 3.09 19.96 -12.82
C ALA A 59 1.75 20.13 -12.08
N ALA A 60 1.73 19.93 -10.75
CA ALA A 60 0.54 20.18 -9.94
C ALA A 60 0.07 21.63 -10.02
N TYR A 61 0.99 22.58 -9.87
CA TYR A 61 0.66 24.00 -9.95
C TYR A 61 0.21 24.42 -11.35
N VAL A 62 0.86 23.91 -12.41
CA VAL A 62 0.43 24.16 -13.79
C VAL A 62 -0.99 23.68 -14.04
N VAL A 63 -1.34 22.49 -13.55
CA VAL A 63 -2.71 21.96 -13.67
C VAL A 63 -3.68 22.74 -12.79
N SER A 64 -3.25 23.10 -11.59
CA SER A 64 -4.05 23.96 -10.72
C SER A 64 -4.42 25.27 -11.42
N ASP A 65 -3.46 25.96 -12.03
CA ASP A 65 -3.69 27.23 -12.72
C ASP A 65 -4.58 27.07 -13.98
N LYS A 66 -4.45 25.95 -14.70
CA LYS A 66 -5.30 25.64 -15.87
C LYS A 66 -6.77 25.37 -15.48
N LEU A 67 -6.98 24.74 -14.32
CA LEU A 67 -8.31 24.27 -13.88
C LEU A 67 -8.96 25.16 -12.82
N SER A 68 -8.21 26.11 -12.23
CA SER A 68 -8.76 27.05 -11.24
C SER A 68 -9.51 28.20 -11.91
N LYS A 69 -10.51 28.70 -11.18
CA LYS A 69 -11.09 30.02 -11.49
C LYS A 69 -10.16 31.12 -11.00
N PRO A 70 -10.14 32.31 -11.65
CA PRO A 70 -9.22 33.39 -11.27
C PRO A 70 -9.24 33.79 -9.79
N GLU A 71 -10.36 33.56 -9.12
CA GLU A 71 -10.58 33.96 -7.72
C GLU A 71 -10.18 32.90 -6.68
N ASN A 72 -10.00 31.60 -7.08
CA ASN A 72 -9.76 30.51 -6.14
C ASN A 72 -8.70 29.54 -6.67
N LYS A 73 -7.48 29.63 -6.14
CA LYS A 73 -6.42 28.64 -6.42
C LYS A 73 -6.82 27.29 -5.83
N LEU A 74 -6.73 26.21 -6.64
CA LEU A 74 -7.14 24.88 -6.22
C LEU A 74 -6.22 24.29 -5.15
N ILE A 75 -4.93 24.55 -5.22
CA ILE A 75 -3.93 24.05 -4.26
C ILE A 75 -3.86 25.00 -3.07
N LYS A 76 -4.15 24.48 -1.89
CA LYS A 76 -4.01 25.17 -0.61
C LYS A 76 -2.60 25.04 -0.05
N MET A 77 -2.00 23.85 -0.14
CA MET A 77 -0.68 23.55 0.39
C MET A 77 -0.03 22.41 -0.40
N SER A 78 1.29 22.51 -0.57
CA SER A 78 2.14 21.38 -1.00
C SER A 78 3.27 21.16 0.00
N LEU A 79 3.63 19.90 0.24
CA LEU A 79 4.71 19.51 1.15
C LEU A 79 5.53 18.38 0.53
N ILE A 80 6.79 18.67 0.23
CA ILE A 80 7.76 17.69 -0.25
C ILE A 80 8.46 17.02 0.93
N LYS A 81 8.57 15.68 0.87
CA LYS A 81 9.37 14.86 1.78
C LYS A 81 10.39 14.07 0.97
N VAL A 82 11.67 14.29 1.23
CA VAL A 82 12.77 13.58 0.55
C VAL A 82 13.30 12.48 1.44
N GLY A 83 13.55 11.32 0.86
CA GLY A 83 14.08 10.15 1.57
C GLY A 83 13.03 9.26 2.21
N VAL A 84 11.74 9.63 2.15
CA VAL A 84 10.65 8.83 2.73
C VAL A 84 9.43 8.83 1.83
N LYS A 85 8.71 7.71 1.80
CA LYS A 85 7.39 7.63 1.17
C LYS A 85 6.32 8.25 2.08
N VAL A 86 5.28 8.79 1.49
CA VAL A 86 4.10 9.29 2.22
C VAL A 86 3.01 8.22 2.22
N ALA A 87 2.34 8.06 3.36
CA ALA A 87 1.22 7.12 3.46
C ALA A 87 0.04 7.58 2.59
N GLY A 88 -0.49 6.68 1.77
CA GLY A 88 -1.70 6.91 0.97
C GLY A 88 -2.99 6.69 1.76
N ASN A 89 -2.90 6.31 3.03
CA ASN A 89 -4.02 6.12 3.94
C ASN A 89 -3.79 6.94 5.21
N ALA A 90 -4.83 7.64 5.69
CA ALA A 90 -4.76 8.52 6.86
C ALA A 90 -4.30 7.78 8.14
N ASN A 91 -4.59 6.47 8.23
CA ASN A 91 -4.30 5.65 9.41
C ASN A 91 -2.98 4.84 9.30
N SER A 92 -2.21 5.01 8.22
CA SER A 92 -0.96 4.28 8.03
C SER A 92 0.23 5.11 8.45
N ALA A 93 0.92 4.72 9.51
CA ALA A 93 2.25 5.21 9.82
C ALA A 93 3.27 4.53 8.90
N VAL A 94 3.88 5.28 7.99
CA VAL A 94 4.98 4.76 7.17
C VAL A 94 6.28 4.91 7.96
N ALA A 95 6.62 3.89 8.73
CA ALA A 95 8.00 3.73 9.23
C ALA A 95 8.86 3.24 8.05
N SER A 96 9.28 4.12 7.18
CA SER A 96 10.20 3.80 6.09
C SER A 96 11.62 4.16 6.52
N ALA A 97 12.56 3.25 6.31
CA ALA A 97 13.98 3.60 6.35
C ALA A 97 14.22 4.73 5.34
N ILE A 98 15.10 5.65 5.68
CA ILE A 98 15.50 6.75 4.78
C ILE A 98 16.15 6.13 3.54
N ASP A 99 15.61 6.46 2.37
CA ASP A 99 16.10 6.01 1.06
C ASP A 99 16.23 7.21 0.14
N ASP A 100 17.46 7.60 -0.19
CA ASP A 100 17.75 8.76 -1.06
C ASP A 100 17.10 8.65 -2.45
N ALA A 101 16.79 7.43 -2.89
CA ALA A 101 16.09 7.15 -4.14
C ALA A 101 14.56 7.18 -4.01
N ALA A 102 14.02 7.59 -2.86
CA ALA A 102 12.58 7.69 -2.61
C ALA A 102 12.19 9.07 -2.10
N GLY A 103 10.98 9.48 -2.40
CA GLY A 103 10.41 10.71 -1.87
C GLY A 103 8.90 10.75 -2.03
N GLY A 104 8.27 11.69 -1.39
CA GLY A 104 6.85 11.90 -1.48
C GLY A 104 6.46 13.37 -1.47
N LEU A 105 5.27 13.64 -1.98
CA LEU A 105 4.65 14.94 -1.99
C LEU A 105 3.22 14.81 -1.47
N ILE A 106 2.81 15.72 -0.61
CA ILE A 106 1.43 15.87 -0.16
C ILE A 106 0.90 17.16 -0.77
N VAL A 107 -0.23 17.08 -1.45
CA VAL A 107 -0.95 18.24 -1.96
C VAL A 107 -2.33 18.29 -1.31
N GLU A 108 -2.66 19.40 -0.70
CA GLU A 108 -3.99 19.68 -0.17
C GLU A 108 -4.72 20.63 -1.12
N LEU A 109 -5.85 20.17 -1.64
CA LEU A 109 -6.74 20.97 -2.47
C LEU A 109 -7.75 21.73 -1.60
N LEU A 110 -8.44 22.69 -2.19
CA LEU A 110 -9.65 23.23 -1.60
C LEU A 110 -10.68 22.13 -1.36
N THR A 111 -11.49 22.28 -0.33
CA THR A 111 -12.56 21.33 0.00
C THR A 111 -13.54 21.15 -1.16
N ALA A 112 -14.12 19.96 -1.28
CA ALA A 112 -14.94 19.56 -2.43
C ALA A 112 -16.15 20.50 -2.69
N ASP A 113 -16.67 21.15 -1.65
CA ASP A 113 -17.76 22.15 -1.71
C ASP A 113 -17.33 23.49 -2.34
N LYS A 114 -16.00 23.80 -2.32
CA LYS A 114 -15.46 25.08 -2.81
C LYS A 114 -14.79 24.98 -4.19
N ARG A 115 -14.75 23.79 -4.79
CA ARG A 115 -14.13 23.55 -6.09
C ARG A 115 -15.14 22.98 -7.09
N SER A 116 -14.95 23.32 -8.37
CA SER A 116 -15.81 22.87 -9.47
C SER A 116 -15.38 21.56 -10.11
N ILE A 117 -14.18 21.07 -9.76
CA ILE A 117 -13.60 19.84 -10.31
C ILE A 117 -13.47 18.76 -9.26
N ARG A 118 -13.56 17.52 -9.68
CA ARG A 118 -13.35 16.35 -8.81
C ARG A 118 -11.87 16.05 -8.67
N THR A 119 -11.49 15.46 -7.53
CA THR A 119 -10.09 15.10 -7.25
C THR A 119 -9.50 14.16 -8.31
N TRP A 120 -10.28 13.18 -8.79
CA TRP A 120 -9.81 12.26 -9.83
C TRP A 120 -9.48 12.96 -11.15
N GLN A 121 -10.28 13.99 -11.55
CA GLN A 121 -10.00 14.79 -12.76
C GLN A 121 -8.70 15.57 -12.63
N PHE A 122 -8.45 16.14 -11.44
CA PHE A 122 -7.20 16.80 -11.15
C PHE A 122 -6.01 15.84 -11.22
N ILE A 123 -6.12 14.64 -10.62
CA ILE A 123 -5.08 13.60 -10.63
C ILE A 123 -4.76 13.15 -12.06
N GLU A 124 -5.78 12.95 -12.90
CA GLU A 124 -5.60 12.54 -14.28
C GLU A 124 -4.86 13.61 -15.11
N ALA A 125 -5.32 14.86 -15.02
CA ALA A 125 -4.65 15.99 -15.66
C ALA A 125 -3.22 16.18 -15.13
N TRP A 126 -3.01 16.02 -13.83
CA TRP A 126 -1.70 16.13 -13.21
C TRP A 126 -0.75 15.05 -13.73
N ARG A 127 -1.20 13.79 -13.78
CA ARG A 127 -0.40 12.68 -14.30
C ARG A 127 0.02 12.90 -15.76
N ALA A 128 -0.85 13.47 -16.56
CA ALA A 128 -0.55 13.79 -17.95
C ALA A 128 0.46 14.95 -18.13
N GLU A 129 0.52 15.88 -17.16
CA GLU A 129 1.42 17.04 -17.21
C GLU A 129 2.84 16.73 -16.71
N VAL A 130 3.01 15.67 -15.88
CA VAL A 130 4.32 15.32 -15.31
C VAL A 130 5.27 14.82 -16.40
N LYS A 131 6.45 15.43 -16.47
CA LYS A 131 7.53 15.00 -17.36
C LYS A 131 8.39 13.95 -16.64
N ASN A 132 8.66 12.85 -17.33
CA ASN A 132 9.51 11.81 -16.76
C ASN A 132 10.97 12.25 -16.71
N VAL A 133 11.55 12.25 -15.51
CA VAL A 133 12.98 12.44 -15.31
C VAL A 133 13.69 11.08 -15.44
N ALA A 134 14.89 11.09 -16.02
CA ALA A 134 15.70 9.88 -16.16
C ALA A 134 15.92 9.19 -14.81
N GLY A 135 15.79 7.86 -14.77
CA GLY A 135 15.94 7.08 -13.56
C GLY A 135 14.65 6.94 -12.73
N LEU A 136 13.51 7.48 -13.18
CA LEU A 136 12.22 7.22 -12.53
C LEU A 136 11.83 5.75 -12.68
N LYS A 137 11.59 5.08 -11.56
CA LYS A 137 11.11 3.70 -11.52
C LYS A 137 9.60 3.63 -11.34
N THR A 138 9.07 4.41 -10.38
CA THR A 138 7.64 4.40 -10.08
C THR A 138 7.20 5.79 -9.63
N LEU A 139 6.09 6.26 -10.21
CA LEU A 139 5.36 7.45 -9.79
C LEU A 139 3.93 7.04 -9.45
N THR A 140 3.53 7.26 -8.22
CA THR A 140 2.16 7.00 -7.75
C THR A 140 1.53 8.31 -7.33
N ILE A 141 0.39 8.68 -7.93
CA ILE A 141 -0.41 9.85 -7.55
C ILE A 141 -1.79 9.33 -7.17
N GLN A 142 -2.21 9.53 -5.94
CA GLN A 142 -3.48 9.00 -5.42
C GLN A 142 -4.09 9.88 -4.34
N GLU A 143 -5.39 9.78 -4.17
CA GLU A 143 -6.10 10.38 -3.04
C GLU A 143 -5.73 9.69 -1.73
N VAL A 144 -5.73 10.45 -0.63
CA VAL A 144 -5.68 9.87 0.71
C VAL A 144 -7.03 9.20 0.98
N ARG A 145 -7.03 7.88 1.03
CA ARG A 145 -8.26 7.11 1.26
C ARG A 145 -8.49 6.92 2.75
N GLY A 146 -9.75 7.10 3.18
CA GLY A 146 -10.23 6.64 4.48
C GLY A 146 -10.45 5.12 4.46
N GLY A 147 -10.69 4.55 5.64
CA GLY A 147 -10.97 3.12 5.82
C GLY A 147 -9.79 2.35 6.39
N PRO A 148 -9.83 1.01 6.36
CA PRO A 148 -8.80 0.14 6.90
C PRO A 148 -7.42 0.43 6.32
N PRO A 149 -6.35 0.32 7.11
CA PRO A 149 -5.00 0.48 6.63
C PRO A 149 -4.63 -0.65 5.66
N GLY A 150 -3.76 -0.36 4.69
CA GLY A 150 -3.26 -1.34 3.73
C GLY A 150 -3.63 -1.05 2.28
N ARG A 151 -3.02 -1.81 1.40
CA ARG A 151 -3.30 -1.79 -0.05
C ARG A 151 -4.54 -2.62 -0.35
N ASP A 152 -5.15 -2.39 -1.49
CA ASP A 152 -6.31 -3.15 -1.93
C ASP A 152 -5.98 -4.64 -2.07
N ILE A 153 -4.81 -4.95 -2.65
CA ILE A 153 -4.22 -6.29 -2.69
C ILE A 153 -2.91 -6.28 -1.90
N ASP A 154 -2.74 -7.23 -1.01
CA ASP A 154 -1.48 -7.57 -0.32
C ASP A 154 -1.36 -9.09 -0.27
N ILE A 155 -0.57 -9.63 -1.20
CA ILE A 155 -0.28 -11.06 -1.28
C ILE A 155 1.09 -11.30 -0.69
N ARG A 156 1.16 -12.14 0.32
CA ARG A 156 2.41 -12.47 1.03
C ARG A 156 2.88 -13.87 0.69
N LEU A 157 4.12 -13.96 0.25
CA LEU A 157 4.82 -15.22 0.08
C LEU A 157 5.82 -15.36 1.22
N MET A 158 5.84 -16.52 1.87
CA MET A 158 6.67 -16.80 3.04
C MET A 158 7.52 -18.05 2.77
N GLY A 159 8.81 -17.98 3.13
CA GLY A 159 9.74 -19.09 2.94
C GLY A 159 11.14 -18.79 3.46
N SER A 160 12.06 -19.76 3.36
CA SER A 160 13.43 -19.64 3.85
C SER A 160 14.40 -19.04 2.82
N ASP A 161 14.16 -19.30 1.53
CA ASP A 161 15.03 -18.83 0.43
C ASP A 161 14.51 -17.49 -0.14
N ILE A 162 15.33 -16.44 -0.03
CA ILE A 162 14.99 -15.11 -0.50
C ILE A 162 14.99 -15.00 -2.03
N ASN A 163 15.87 -15.74 -2.70
CA ASN A 163 15.93 -15.74 -4.16
C ASN A 163 14.69 -16.44 -4.74
N GLY A 164 14.33 -17.60 -4.17
CA GLY A 164 13.08 -18.29 -4.51
C GLY A 164 11.85 -17.44 -4.28
N LEU A 165 11.79 -16.69 -3.16
CA LEU A 165 10.74 -15.72 -2.86
C LEU A 165 10.66 -14.64 -3.95
N LYS A 166 11.80 -14.07 -4.36
CA LYS A 166 11.82 -13.01 -5.39
C LYS A 166 11.40 -13.51 -6.77
N VAL A 167 11.84 -14.70 -7.15
CA VAL A 167 11.43 -15.35 -8.42
C VAL A 167 9.92 -15.64 -8.42
N ALA A 168 9.39 -16.15 -7.32
CA ALA A 168 7.96 -16.40 -7.18
C ALA A 168 7.16 -15.10 -7.19
N ALA A 169 7.63 -14.05 -6.49
CA ALA A 169 6.99 -12.73 -6.50
C ALA A 169 6.88 -12.14 -7.91
N ASN A 170 7.97 -12.24 -8.70
CA ASN A 170 7.94 -11.78 -10.10
C ASN A 170 6.91 -12.55 -10.96
N LYS A 171 6.69 -13.85 -10.68
CA LYS A 171 5.64 -14.63 -11.36
C LYS A 171 4.25 -14.19 -10.94
N VAL A 172 4.06 -13.87 -9.66
CA VAL A 172 2.78 -13.35 -9.14
C VAL A 172 2.50 -11.94 -9.69
N ILE A 173 3.50 -11.06 -9.79
CA ILE A 173 3.38 -9.75 -10.43
C ILE A 173 2.88 -9.92 -11.88
N LYS A 174 3.55 -10.78 -12.67
CA LYS A 174 3.14 -11.07 -14.05
C LYS A 174 1.75 -11.70 -14.16
N LEU A 175 1.30 -12.43 -13.13
CA LEU A 175 -0.06 -12.94 -13.06
C LEU A 175 -1.05 -11.81 -12.84
N LEU A 176 -0.76 -10.88 -11.91
CA LEU A 176 -1.60 -9.72 -11.59
C LEU A 176 -1.72 -8.75 -12.77
N GLU A 177 -0.65 -8.54 -13.54
CA GLU A 177 -0.64 -7.66 -14.73
C GLU A 177 -1.64 -8.07 -15.82
N ARG A 178 -2.16 -9.32 -15.79
CA ARG A 178 -3.12 -9.81 -16.77
C ARG A 178 -4.54 -9.32 -16.53
N TYR A 179 -4.84 -8.86 -15.32
CA TYR A 179 -6.19 -8.46 -14.95
C TYR A 179 -6.43 -6.97 -15.17
N PRO A 180 -7.51 -6.58 -15.86
CA PRO A 180 -7.86 -5.18 -16.04
C PRO A 180 -8.25 -4.54 -14.70
N GLY A 181 -7.97 -3.25 -14.57
CA GLY A 181 -8.28 -2.49 -13.36
C GLY A 181 -7.28 -2.65 -12.22
N ILE A 182 -6.16 -3.35 -12.43
CA ILE A 182 -5.06 -3.41 -11.47
C ILE A 182 -3.98 -2.41 -11.86
N SER A 183 -3.47 -1.67 -10.89
CA SER A 183 -2.39 -0.70 -11.06
C SER A 183 -1.41 -0.75 -9.89
N ASN A 184 -0.26 -0.06 -10.05
CA ASN A 184 0.75 0.12 -9.00
C ASN A 184 1.20 -1.19 -8.34
N ILE A 185 1.40 -2.24 -9.17
CA ILE A 185 1.88 -3.54 -8.69
C ILE A 185 3.34 -3.41 -8.30
N GLU A 186 3.65 -3.65 -7.03
CA GLU A 186 5.02 -3.60 -6.52
C GLU A 186 5.25 -4.67 -5.45
N ASP A 187 6.51 -5.08 -5.30
CA ASP A 187 6.95 -5.90 -4.17
C ASP A 187 7.78 -5.06 -3.17
N ASP A 188 7.86 -5.53 -1.95
CA ASP A 188 8.51 -4.82 -0.85
C ASP A 188 9.96 -5.27 -0.58
N ILE A 189 10.54 -6.11 -1.46
CA ILE A 189 11.95 -6.50 -1.45
C ILE A 189 12.64 -5.96 -2.72
N PRO A 190 12.99 -4.67 -2.75
CA PRO A 190 13.72 -4.10 -3.86
C PRO A 190 15.14 -4.67 -3.91
N TYR A 191 15.67 -4.84 -5.12
CA TYR A 191 17.09 -5.02 -5.29
C TYR A 191 17.82 -3.80 -4.73
N GLY A 192 18.91 -4.06 -4.02
CA GLY A 192 19.80 -3.04 -3.46
C GLY A 192 20.62 -2.33 -4.54
N LYS A 193 21.57 -1.54 -4.07
CA LYS A 193 22.60 -0.97 -4.93
C LYS A 193 23.47 -2.09 -5.48
N ARG A 194 24.09 -1.87 -6.63
CA ARG A 194 25.15 -2.76 -7.09
C ARG A 194 26.31 -2.71 -6.09
N GLU A 195 26.77 -3.86 -5.69
CA GLU A 195 27.87 -4.05 -4.75
C GLU A 195 29.03 -4.64 -5.53
N THR A 196 30.20 -4.01 -5.42
CA THR A 196 31.44 -4.58 -5.95
C THR A 196 32.16 -5.29 -4.82
N ILE A 197 32.19 -6.62 -4.86
CA ILE A 197 32.90 -7.46 -3.90
C ILE A 197 34.34 -7.59 -4.33
N LEU A 198 35.25 -7.13 -3.49
CA LEU A 198 36.68 -7.20 -3.74
C LEU A 198 37.28 -8.38 -2.99
N SER A 199 37.94 -9.28 -3.69
CA SER A 199 38.67 -10.41 -3.12
C SER A 199 40.17 -10.27 -3.40
N VAL A 200 41.01 -10.42 -2.36
CA VAL A 200 42.46 -10.32 -2.54
C VAL A 200 42.92 -11.47 -3.42
N ASN A 201 43.55 -11.15 -4.54
CA ASN A 201 44.08 -12.12 -5.48
C ASN A 201 45.45 -12.72 -5.01
N GLN A 202 46.02 -13.68 -5.75
CA GLN A 202 47.28 -14.33 -5.38
C GLN A 202 48.44 -13.34 -5.32
N ARG A 203 48.50 -12.37 -6.23
CA ARG A 203 49.53 -11.33 -6.24
C ARG A 203 49.43 -10.43 -5.01
N GLY A 204 48.23 -10.02 -4.63
CA GLY A 204 48.01 -9.20 -3.42
C GLY A 204 48.48 -9.93 -2.16
N ARG A 205 48.17 -11.23 -2.04
CA ARG A 205 48.64 -12.07 -0.92
C ARG A 205 50.15 -12.21 -0.90
N SER A 206 50.80 -12.42 -2.04
CA SER A 206 52.26 -12.53 -2.15
C SER A 206 52.97 -11.23 -1.75
N LEU A 207 52.34 -10.07 -1.93
CA LEU A 207 52.85 -8.76 -1.55
C LEU A 207 52.51 -8.38 -0.09
N GLY A 208 51.88 -9.29 0.67
CA GLY A 208 51.57 -9.12 2.08
C GLY A 208 50.28 -8.35 2.36
N PHE A 209 49.40 -8.19 1.36
CA PHE A 209 48.11 -7.58 1.59
C PHE A 209 47.11 -8.56 2.20
N SER A 210 46.40 -8.11 3.21
CA SER A 210 45.22 -8.78 3.77
C SER A 210 43.95 -8.06 3.35
N THR A 211 42.80 -8.74 3.45
CA THR A 211 41.48 -8.13 3.22
C THR A 211 41.26 -6.94 4.14
N GLU A 212 41.69 -7.05 5.39
CA GLU A 212 41.57 -5.96 6.39
C GLU A 212 42.41 -4.73 6.01
N ASN A 213 43.65 -4.97 5.55
CA ASN A 213 44.54 -3.89 5.13
C ASN A 213 43.99 -3.15 3.91
N ILE A 214 43.58 -3.89 2.87
CA ILE A 214 42.97 -3.31 1.68
C ILE A 214 41.65 -2.54 2.05
N GLY A 215 40.78 -3.18 2.83
CA GLY A 215 39.52 -2.56 3.26
C GLY A 215 39.73 -1.29 4.10
N GLY A 216 40.75 -1.28 4.96
CA GLY A 216 41.12 -0.12 5.77
C GLY A 216 41.60 1.04 4.92
N GLN A 217 42.51 0.81 3.98
CA GLN A 217 43.03 1.83 3.07
C GLN A 217 41.93 2.37 2.14
N LEU A 218 41.12 1.48 1.59
CA LEU A 218 39.98 1.85 0.72
C LEU A 218 38.96 2.69 1.46
N ARG A 219 38.59 2.30 2.69
CA ARG A 219 37.68 3.10 3.55
C ARG A 219 38.25 4.47 3.82
N ASN A 220 39.53 4.55 4.17
CA ASN A 220 40.19 5.84 4.45
C ASN A 220 40.24 6.73 3.21
N ALA A 221 40.39 6.16 2.03
CA ALA A 221 40.35 6.91 0.77
C ALA A 221 38.96 7.46 0.47
N ILE A 222 37.92 6.61 0.56
CA ILE A 222 36.55 6.97 0.15
C ILE A 222 35.82 7.79 1.23
N GLN A 223 35.86 7.32 2.49
CA GLN A 223 35.13 7.93 3.60
C GLN A 223 35.97 8.93 4.39
N GLY A 224 37.27 8.90 4.18
CA GLY A 224 38.22 9.67 4.95
C GLY A 224 38.53 9.09 6.33
N LYS A 225 39.58 9.58 6.94
CA LYS A 225 40.02 9.24 8.29
C LYS A 225 39.91 10.43 9.20
N ILE A 226 39.32 10.28 10.37
CA ILE A 226 39.34 11.30 11.42
C ILE A 226 40.75 11.34 12.00
N ALA A 227 41.46 12.41 11.72
CA ALA A 227 42.83 12.64 12.19
C ALA A 227 42.84 13.15 13.63
N LYS A 228 41.90 13.99 14.05
CA LYS A 228 41.81 14.57 15.36
C LYS A 228 40.35 14.91 15.72
N ARG A 229 40.04 14.78 17.01
CA ARG A 229 38.82 15.35 17.62
C ARG A 229 39.23 16.22 18.78
N PHE A 230 38.58 17.35 18.91
CA PHE A 230 38.78 18.26 20.03
C PHE A 230 37.50 19.01 20.33
N ALA A 231 37.34 19.35 21.60
CA ALA A 231 36.22 20.21 22.02
C ALA A 231 36.55 21.68 21.71
N ARG A 232 35.57 22.40 21.20
CA ARG A 232 35.61 23.84 21.00
C ARG A 232 34.30 24.40 21.53
N GLU A 233 34.38 25.11 22.67
CA GLU A 233 33.22 25.58 23.42
C GLU A 233 32.28 24.39 23.74
N ASP A 234 31.03 24.40 23.30
CA ASP A 234 30.02 23.36 23.53
C ASP A 234 29.95 22.34 22.41
N GLU A 235 30.85 22.37 21.40
CA GLU A 235 30.83 21.51 20.24
C GLU A 235 32.07 20.62 20.13
N GLU A 236 31.87 19.37 19.64
CA GLU A 236 32.98 18.50 19.25
C GLU A 236 33.37 18.74 17.80
N VAL A 237 34.59 19.17 17.55
CA VAL A 237 35.15 19.37 16.22
C VAL A 237 35.97 18.16 15.81
N SER A 238 35.59 17.57 14.66
CA SER A 238 36.30 16.46 14.03
C SER A 238 37.06 16.93 12.79
N VAL A 239 38.37 16.74 12.77
CA VAL A 239 39.20 16.96 11.58
C VAL A 239 39.29 15.67 10.80
N ARG A 240 38.69 15.66 9.58
CA ARG A 240 38.68 14.48 8.68
C ARG A 240 39.54 14.76 7.47
N VAL A 241 40.45 13.87 7.17
CA VAL A 241 41.25 13.86 5.94
C VAL A 241 40.65 12.87 4.97
N MET A 242 40.34 13.30 3.77
CA MET A 242 39.70 12.50 2.74
C MET A 242 40.13 12.98 1.35
N TYR A 243 39.95 12.13 0.32
CA TYR A 243 40.06 12.58 -1.07
C TYR A 243 38.97 13.59 -1.39
N PRO A 244 39.21 14.52 -2.33
CA PRO A 244 38.16 15.40 -2.84
C PRO A 244 36.98 14.56 -3.34
N ARG A 245 35.76 15.01 -3.07
CA ARG A 245 34.56 14.26 -3.46
C ARG A 245 34.44 14.08 -4.97
N GLU A 246 34.99 15.01 -5.74
CA GLU A 246 35.05 15.01 -7.19
C GLU A 246 35.89 13.84 -7.73
N ASP A 247 36.92 13.42 -6.99
CA ASP A 247 37.82 12.31 -7.34
C ASP A 247 37.26 10.93 -6.92
N VAL A 248 36.26 10.91 -6.03
CA VAL A 248 35.61 9.67 -5.57
C VAL A 248 34.50 9.29 -6.55
N THR A 249 34.90 8.90 -7.74
CA THR A 249 33.99 8.42 -8.80
C THR A 249 33.99 6.89 -8.86
N SER A 250 33.18 6.31 -9.76
CA SER A 250 33.18 4.86 -10.02
C SER A 250 34.54 4.34 -10.48
N THR A 251 35.38 5.19 -11.04
CA THR A 251 36.74 4.87 -11.53
C THR A 251 37.80 4.89 -10.42
N ILE A 252 37.45 5.26 -9.18
CA ILE A 252 38.42 5.28 -8.07
C ILE A 252 39.05 3.91 -7.83
N LEU A 253 38.32 2.82 -8.06
CA LEU A 253 38.85 1.44 -7.90
C LEU A 253 39.96 1.13 -8.90
N ASP A 254 39.99 1.78 -10.07
CA ASP A 254 40.99 1.59 -11.09
C ASP A 254 42.23 2.48 -10.88
N THR A 255 42.03 3.67 -10.30
CA THR A 255 43.08 4.68 -10.12
C THR A 255 43.73 4.65 -8.75
N LEU A 256 43.08 4.07 -7.74
CA LEU A 256 43.58 4.04 -6.38
C LEU A 256 44.81 3.17 -6.22
N HIS A 257 45.88 3.77 -5.64
CA HIS A 257 47.09 3.05 -5.28
C HIS A 257 47.10 2.76 -3.76
N LEU A 258 47.35 1.53 -3.42
CA LEU A 258 47.46 1.09 -2.03
C LEU A 258 48.92 0.92 -1.62
N ARG A 259 49.22 1.18 -0.36
CA ARG A 259 50.57 1.04 0.19
C ARG A 259 50.76 -0.36 0.76
N ALA A 260 51.72 -1.08 0.18
CA ALA A 260 52.13 -2.39 0.70
C ALA A 260 52.80 -2.24 2.06
N PRO A 261 52.89 -3.34 2.88
CA PRO A 261 53.65 -3.35 4.12
C PRO A 261 55.13 -2.96 3.93
N GLY A 262 55.71 -3.25 2.75
CA GLY A 262 57.05 -2.83 2.37
C GLY A 262 57.19 -1.39 1.87
N GLY A 263 56.13 -0.57 1.92
CA GLY A 263 56.14 0.85 1.56
C GLY A 263 55.87 1.16 0.08
N GLN A 264 55.82 0.19 -0.80
CA GLN A 264 55.59 0.33 -2.24
C GLN A 264 54.11 0.72 -2.50
N GLN A 265 53.87 1.55 -3.48
CA GLN A 265 52.52 1.89 -3.97
C GLN A 265 52.15 1.04 -5.15
N ILE A 266 51.02 0.32 -5.06
CA ILE A 266 50.56 -0.64 -6.06
C ILE A 266 49.08 -0.34 -6.40
N PRO A 267 48.72 -0.30 -7.68
CA PRO A 267 47.32 -0.10 -8.09
C PRO A 267 46.41 -1.19 -7.48
N LEU A 268 45.25 -0.80 -6.95
CA LEU A 268 44.25 -1.69 -6.36
C LEU A 268 43.82 -2.77 -7.33
N SER A 269 43.62 -2.45 -8.62
CA SER A 269 43.24 -3.36 -9.69
C SER A 269 44.18 -4.56 -9.86
N GLN A 270 45.45 -4.41 -9.47
CA GLN A 270 46.45 -5.53 -9.51
C GLN A 270 46.41 -6.42 -8.27
N LEU A 271 45.77 -6.02 -7.20
CA LEU A 271 45.76 -6.66 -5.89
C LEU A 271 44.48 -7.45 -5.63
N VAL A 272 43.39 -7.10 -6.32
CA VAL A 272 42.08 -7.69 -6.09
C VAL A 272 41.45 -8.19 -7.39
N SER A 273 40.57 -9.17 -7.25
CA SER A 273 39.54 -9.52 -8.22
C SER A 273 38.25 -8.91 -7.76
N SER A 274 37.49 -8.31 -8.70
CA SER A 274 36.21 -7.70 -8.44
C SER A 274 35.07 -8.53 -9.03
N GLU A 275 34.01 -8.70 -8.26
CA GLU A 275 32.78 -9.34 -8.70
C GLU A 275 31.62 -8.40 -8.40
N GLU A 276 30.77 -8.13 -9.42
CA GLU A 276 29.56 -7.35 -9.23
C GLU A 276 28.43 -8.25 -8.76
N MET A 277 27.83 -7.89 -7.63
CA MET A 277 26.64 -8.56 -7.09
C MET A 277 25.53 -7.54 -6.88
N VAL A 278 24.29 -8.03 -6.92
CA VAL A 278 23.11 -7.24 -6.54
C VAL A 278 22.44 -7.94 -5.37
N GLY A 279 22.62 -7.37 -4.20
CA GLY A 279 21.95 -7.84 -2.98
C GLY A 279 20.52 -7.32 -2.88
N PHE A 280 19.85 -7.66 -1.79
CA PHE A 280 18.53 -7.10 -1.46
C PHE A 280 18.71 -5.96 -0.47
N ALA A 281 18.09 -4.80 -0.76
CA ALA A 281 18.19 -3.63 0.11
C ALA A 281 17.50 -3.84 1.48
N LYS A 282 16.49 -4.72 1.54
CA LYS A 282 15.70 -5.00 2.73
C LYS A 282 15.22 -6.44 2.73
N ILE A 283 15.27 -7.08 3.88
CA ILE A 283 14.72 -8.41 4.11
C ILE A 283 13.72 -8.30 5.26
N LYS A 284 12.46 -8.65 5.02
CA LYS A 284 11.42 -8.71 6.05
C LYS A 284 11.27 -10.12 6.58
N ARG A 285 10.96 -10.21 7.88
CA ARG A 285 10.57 -11.46 8.55
C ARG A 285 9.29 -11.22 9.33
N GLU A 286 8.43 -12.21 9.30
CA GLU A 286 7.23 -12.29 10.14
C GLU A 286 7.18 -13.69 10.76
N ASN A 287 7.04 -13.75 12.07
CA ASN A 287 7.06 -15.02 12.82
C ASN A 287 8.29 -15.89 12.51
N GLY A 288 9.48 -15.27 12.39
CA GLY A 288 10.74 -15.95 12.10
C GLY A 288 10.97 -16.32 10.62
N SER A 289 9.95 -16.36 9.79
CA SER A 289 10.04 -16.67 8.36
C SER A 289 10.29 -15.42 7.51
N ARG A 290 11.12 -15.54 6.48
CA ARG A 290 11.27 -14.46 5.48
C ARG A 290 9.99 -14.35 4.69
N GLN A 291 9.58 -13.12 4.38
CA GLN A 291 8.40 -12.85 3.57
C GLN A 291 8.67 -11.80 2.51
N ILE A 292 7.92 -11.87 1.43
CA ILE A 292 7.77 -10.83 0.42
C ILE A 292 6.30 -10.50 0.27
N SER A 293 5.97 -9.22 0.30
CA SER A 293 4.62 -8.71 0.09
C SER A 293 4.52 -8.13 -1.32
N ILE A 294 3.57 -8.63 -2.10
CA ILE A 294 3.21 -8.10 -3.41
C ILE A 294 1.92 -7.31 -3.23
N THR A 295 1.99 -6.02 -3.47
CA THR A 295 0.88 -5.10 -3.27
C THR A 295 0.44 -4.50 -4.58
N ALA A 296 -0.87 -4.24 -4.70
CA ALA A 296 -1.45 -3.57 -5.86
C ALA A 296 -2.66 -2.74 -5.46
N GLU A 297 -3.07 -1.84 -6.35
CA GLU A 297 -4.28 -1.03 -6.24
C GLU A 297 -5.30 -1.47 -7.28
N ILE A 298 -6.56 -1.34 -6.93
CA ILE A 298 -7.70 -1.72 -7.79
C ILE A 298 -8.52 -0.48 -8.13
N ASP A 299 -8.88 -0.37 -9.39
CA ASP A 299 -9.92 0.54 -9.84
C ASP A 299 -11.29 -0.09 -9.57
N GLY A 300 -11.96 0.40 -8.53
CA GLY A 300 -13.28 -0.09 -8.11
C GLY A 300 -14.39 0.13 -9.13
N SER A 301 -14.17 0.92 -10.18
CA SER A 301 -15.13 1.10 -11.29
C SER A 301 -15.06 -0.06 -12.31
N ILE A 302 -13.91 -0.74 -12.38
CA ILE A 302 -13.67 -1.83 -13.34
C ILE A 302 -13.86 -3.21 -12.68
N THR A 303 -13.34 -3.37 -11.44
CA THR A 303 -13.35 -4.67 -10.77
C THR A 303 -13.34 -4.52 -9.25
N SER A 304 -13.51 -5.63 -8.52
CA SER A 304 -13.46 -5.64 -7.06
C SER A 304 -12.31 -6.49 -6.54
N VAL A 305 -11.85 -6.19 -5.31
CA VAL A 305 -10.80 -6.95 -4.61
C VAL A 305 -11.15 -8.43 -4.54
N GLY A 306 -12.39 -8.77 -4.17
CA GLY A 306 -12.86 -10.15 -4.07
C GLY A 306 -12.85 -10.90 -5.40
N ALA A 307 -13.24 -10.25 -6.51
CA ALA A 307 -13.20 -10.82 -7.84
C ALA A 307 -11.76 -11.17 -8.27
N ILE A 308 -10.83 -10.23 -8.09
CA ILE A 308 -9.42 -10.45 -8.44
C ILE A 308 -8.79 -11.54 -7.58
N LEU A 309 -8.98 -11.52 -6.26
CA LEU A 309 -8.42 -12.55 -5.38
C LEU A 309 -8.97 -13.94 -5.71
N SER A 310 -10.26 -14.05 -6.03
CA SER A 310 -10.87 -15.31 -6.46
C SER A 310 -10.29 -15.80 -7.78
N ALA A 311 -10.05 -14.91 -8.74
CA ALA A 311 -9.39 -15.22 -10.01
C ALA A 311 -7.94 -15.66 -9.81
N VAL A 312 -7.15 -14.92 -9.02
CA VAL A 312 -5.75 -15.24 -8.73
C VAL A 312 -5.62 -16.58 -8.00
N LYS A 313 -6.52 -16.89 -7.05
CA LYS A 313 -6.58 -18.19 -6.35
C LYS A 313 -6.83 -19.33 -7.35
N ARG A 314 -7.74 -19.15 -8.30
CA ARG A 314 -8.09 -20.13 -9.35
C ARG A 314 -6.97 -20.26 -10.38
N ASP A 315 -6.35 -19.16 -10.80
CA ASP A 315 -5.41 -19.12 -11.91
C ASP A 315 -3.97 -19.52 -11.53
N GLY A 316 -3.78 -20.03 -10.32
CA GLY A 316 -2.62 -20.84 -9.97
C GLY A 316 -1.58 -20.22 -9.07
N ILE A 317 -1.93 -19.23 -8.25
CA ILE A 317 -1.00 -18.67 -7.26
C ILE A 317 -0.45 -19.74 -6.32
N TYR A 318 -1.29 -20.70 -5.89
CA TYR A 318 -0.86 -21.82 -5.05
C TYR A 318 0.14 -22.72 -5.78
N LYS A 319 -0.06 -22.96 -7.09
CA LYS A 319 0.91 -23.73 -7.89
C LYS A 319 2.25 -23.03 -8.03
N ILE A 320 2.26 -21.68 -8.08
CA ILE A 320 3.50 -20.88 -8.09
C ILE A 320 4.24 -21.05 -6.76
N ALA A 321 3.50 -20.99 -5.66
CA ALA A 321 4.07 -21.11 -4.31
C ALA A 321 4.55 -22.53 -4.02
N ASP A 322 3.75 -23.54 -4.29
CA ASP A 322 4.06 -24.96 -4.03
C ASP A 322 5.34 -25.39 -4.76
N ARG A 323 5.49 -24.99 -6.04
CA ARG A 323 6.71 -25.29 -6.82
C ARG A 323 7.98 -24.67 -6.22
N ALA A 324 7.84 -23.59 -5.44
CA ALA A 324 8.94 -22.91 -4.78
C ALA A 324 9.04 -23.28 -3.29
N GLY A 325 8.19 -24.15 -2.76
CA GLY A 325 8.16 -24.53 -1.35
C GLY A 325 7.76 -23.36 -0.43
N LEU A 326 6.89 -22.45 -0.93
CA LEU A 326 6.48 -21.23 -0.24
C LEU A 326 5.05 -21.34 0.28
N LYS A 327 4.75 -20.62 1.36
CA LYS A 327 3.39 -20.40 1.85
C LYS A 327 2.83 -19.10 1.29
N VAL A 328 1.51 -19.09 0.99
CA VAL A 328 0.78 -17.90 0.51
C VAL A 328 -0.14 -17.42 1.62
N GLY A 329 -0.12 -16.12 1.88
CA GLY A 329 -1.07 -15.41 2.72
C GLY A 329 -1.71 -14.25 1.95
N PHE A 330 -2.94 -13.92 2.28
CA PHE A 330 -3.64 -12.75 1.77
C PHE A 330 -3.88 -11.80 2.94
N LYS A 331 -3.45 -10.56 2.79
CA LYS A 331 -3.48 -9.54 3.82
C LYS A 331 -4.09 -8.24 3.26
N GLY A 332 -4.02 -7.17 4.04
CA GLY A 332 -4.54 -5.87 3.65
C GLY A 332 -6.06 -5.78 3.77
N LYS A 333 -6.69 -4.97 2.92
CA LYS A 333 -8.15 -4.74 3.00
C LYS A 333 -8.98 -6.01 2.86
N ALA A 334 -8.48 -7.02 2.17
CA ALA A 334 -9.19 -8.29 1.98
C ALA A 334 -9.31 -9.08 3.28
N GLU A 335 -8.23 -9.15 4.07
CA GLU A 335 -8.24 -9.82 5.38
C GLU A 335 -9.18 -9.12 6.35
N GLU A 336 -9.06 -7.79 6.46
CA GLU A 336 -9.95 -7.01 7.32
C GLU A 336 -11.43 -7.13 6.90
N GLN A 337 -11.68 -7.24 5.60
CA GLN A 337 -13.03 -7.49 5.11
C GLN A 337 -13.56 -8.85 5.55
N GLU A 338 -12.75 -9.92 5.42
CA GLU A 338 -13.14 -11.28 5.87
C GLU A 338 -13.38 -11.32 7.39
N GLU A 339 -12.47 -10.72 8.17
CA GLU A 339 -12.61 -10.63 9.63
C GLU A 339 -13.85 -9.84 10.04
N THR A 340 -14.08 -8.68 9.42
CA THR A 340 -15.27 -7.86 9.72
C THR A 340 -16.56 -8.61 9.38
N PHE A 341 -16.63 -9.34 8.27
CA PHE A 341 -17.80 -10.14 7.93
C PHE A 341 -18.01 -11.30 8.91
N ALA A 342 -16.94 -11.94 9.39
CA ALA A 342 -17.02 -12.99 10.38
C ALA A 342 -17.58 -12.44 11.71
N ASP A 343 -17.08 -11.29 12.16
CA ASP A 343 -17.54 -10.61 13.38
C ASP A 343 -18.98 -10.13 13.25
N MET A 344 -19.35 -9.55 12.10
CA MET A 344 -20.73 -9.14 11.82
C MET A 344 -21.70 -10.33 11.83
N LYS A 345 -21.32 -11.47 11.26
CA LYS A 345 -22.13 -12.70 11.28
C LYS A 345 -22.34 -13.18 12.70
N LEU A 346 -21.29 -13.20 13.52
CA LEU A 346 -21.39 -13.57 14.92
C LEU A 346 -22.28 -12.59 15.70
N GLY A 347 -22.04 -11.29 15.52
CA GLY A 347 -22.85 -10.23 16.13
C GLY A 347 -24.32 -10.29 15.74
N LEU A 348 -24.63 -10.60 14.47
CA LEU A 348 -26.00 -10.77 14.00
C LEU A 348 -26.69 -11.96 14.67
N ILE A 349 -26.00 -13.11 14.80
CA ILE A 349 -26.55 -14.30 15.46
C ILE A 349 -26.83 -14.00 16.94
N ILE A 350 -25.88 -13.39 17.65
CA ILE A 350 -26.05 -13.03 19.06
C ILE A 350 -27.18 -12.01 19.23
N GLY A 351 -27.21 -10.99 18.38
CA GLY A 351 -28.24 -9.94 18.40
C GLY A 351 -29.64 -10.48 18.14
N LEU A 352 -29.83 -11.30 17.09
CA LEU A 352 -31.14 -11.93 16.80
C LEU A 352 -31.57 -12.88 17.91
N THR A 353 -30.65 -13.65 18.50
CA THR A 353 -30.93 -14.52 19.61
C THR A 353 -31.35 -13.71 20.84
N GLY A 354 -30.64 -12.63 21.17
CA GLY A 354 -30.98 -11.71 22.25
C GLY A 354 -32.37 -11.08 22.07
N ILE A 355 -32.66 -10.59 20.84
CA ILE A 355 -33.99 -10.04 20.51
C ILE A 355 -35.08 -11.12 20.70
N TYR A 356 -34.84 -12.34 20.22
CA TYR A 356 -35.78 -13.44 20.40
C TYR A 356 -36.07 -13.74 21.89
N VAL A 357 -35.03 -13.83 22.71
CA VAL A 357 -35.17 -14.11 24.16
C VAL A 357 -35.97 -13.01 24.85
N VAL A 358 -35.66 -11.73 24.56
CA VAL A 358 -36.38 -10.59 25.16
C VAL A 358 -37.84 -10.59 24.73
N LEU A 359 -38.13 -10.82 23.45
CA LEU A 359 -39.50 -10.89 22.94
C LEU A 359 -40.26 -12.09 23.51
N ALA A 360 -39.61 -13.26 23.62
CA ALA A 360 -40.22 -14.45 24.20
C ALA A 360 -40.61 -14.23 25.68
N TRP A 361 -39.76 -13.51 26.40
CA TRP A 361 -40.06 -13.12 27.79
C TRP A 361 -41.19 -12.11 27.85
N ALA A 362 -41.15 -11.06 27.01
CA ALA A 362 -42.17 -10.01 26.98
C ALA A 362 -43.56 -10.52 26.57
N PHE A 363 -43.65 -11.44 25.62
CA PHE A 363 -44.91 -12.03 25.15
C PHE A 363 -45.34 -13.29 25.93
N ALA A 364 -44.51 -13.81 26.85
CA ALA A 364 -44.70 -15.11 27.51
C ALA A 364 -45.08 -16.25 26.52
N ASN A 365 -44.51 -16.19 25.29
CA ASN A 365 -44.86 -17.09 24.20
C ASN A 365 -43.64 -17.27 23.28
N TYR A 366 -43.41 -18.48 22.76
CA TYR A 366 -42.28 -18.81 21.91
C TYR A 366 -42.57 -18.59 20.39
N ILE A 367 -43.82 -18.52 19.95
CA ILE A 367 -44.20 -18.39 18.54
C ILE A 367 -44.31 -16.93 18.12
N ARG A 368 -44.89 -16.06 18.98
CA ARG A 368 -45.06 -14.63 18.71
C ARG A 368 -43.77 -13.90 18.34
N PRO A 369 -42.66 -14.10 19.06
CA PRO A 369 -41.38 -13.54 18.67
C PRO A 369 -40.93 -13.88 17.24
N VAL A 370 -41.16 -15.13 16.80
CA VAL A 370 -40.83 -15.57 15.44
C VAL A 370 -41.65 -14.80 14.41
N VAL A 371 -42.94 -14.57 14.66
CA VAL A 371 -43.82 -13.80 13.78
C VAL A 371 -43.37 -12.34 13.68
N VAL A 372 -43.02 -11.74 14.83
CA VAL A 372 -42.49 -10.34 14.85
C VAL A 372 -41.17 -10.26 14.08
N MET A 373 -40.25 -11.17 14.31
CA MET A 373 -38.95 -11.20 13.67
C MET A 373 -39.03 -11.55 12.17
N ALA A 374 -40.06 -12.25 11.72
CA ALA A 374 -40.28 -12.58 10.30
C ALA A 374 -40.48 -11.33 9.42
N VAL A 375 -40.68 -10.16 10.02
CA VAL A 375 -40.79 -8.88 9.30
C VAL A 375 -39.42 -8.27 8.98
N ILE A 376 -38.34 -8.65 9.69
CA ILE A 376 -36.97 -8.13 9.49
C ILE A 376 -36.54 -8.19 8.02
N PRO A 377 -36.72 -9.31 7.28
CA PRO A 377 -36.33 -9.40 5.87
C PRO A 377 -36.99 -8.35 4.95
N MET A 378 -38.12 -7.76 5.39
CA MET A 378 -38.80 -6.72 4.62
C MET A 378 -37.98 -5.43 4.56
N GLY A 379 -37.18 -5.13 5.58
CA GLY A 379 -36.23 -4.01 5.57
C GLY A 379 -35.20 -4.11 4.43
N PHE A 380 -34.81 -5.35 4.11
CA PHE A 380 -33.88 -5.59 3.02
C PHE A 380 -34.46 -5.22 1.64
N ILE A 381 -35.77 -5.38 1.43
CA ILE A 381 -36.44 -4.96 0.21
C ILE A 381 -36.23 -3.47 -0.03
N GLY A 382 -36.57 -2.63 0.98
CA GLY A 382 -36.41 -1.19 0.88
C GLY A 382 -34.95 -0.78 0.66
N THR A 383 -34.03 -1.41 1.36
CA THR A 383 -32.59 -1.16 1.22
C THR A 383 -32.10 -1.49 -0.20
N ALA A 384 -32.43 -2.67 -0.72
CA ALA A 384 -31.97 -3.09 -2.05
C ALA A 384 -32.56 -2.21 -3.16
N PHE A 385 -33.88 -1.98 -3.15
CA PHE A 385 -34.50 -1.12 -4.16
C PHE A 385 -34.05 0.34 -4.06
N GLY A 386 -33.82 0.87 -2.84
CA GLY A 386 -33.32 2.22 -2.62
C GLY A 386 -31.92 2.41 -3.22
N HIS A 387 -30.98 1.46 -2.96
CA HIS A 387 -29.65 1.50 -3.53
C HIS A 387 -29.67 1.36 -5.06
N TRP A 388 -30.50 0.45 -5.59
CA TRP A 388 -30.64 0.25 -7.02
C TRP A 388 -31.20 1.50 -7.72
N LEU A 389 -32.26 2.11 -7.19
CA LEU A 389 -32.91 3.29 -7.78
C LEU A 389 -32.00 4.51 -7.78
N LEU A 390 -31.23 4.68 -6.69
CA LEU A 390 -30.31 5.82 -6.52
C LEU A 390 -28.92 5.54 -7.12
N ASN A 391 -28.73 4.34 -7.70
CA ASN A 391 -27.44 3.90 -8.25
C ASN A 391 -26.27 3.97 -7.26
N TYR A 392 -26.53 3.63 -5.99
CA TYR A 392 -25.52 3.52 -4.96
C TYR A 392 -25.10 2.07 -4.74
N ASN A 393 -23.81 1.87 -4.48
CA ASN A 393 -23.28 0.57 -4.10
C ASN A 393 -23.67 0.25 -2.65
N LEU A 394 -23.92 -1.04 -2.37
CA LEU A 394 -24.01 -1.51 -0.99
C LEU A 394 -22.64 -1.39 -0.32
N THR A 395 -22.64 -0.96 0.94
CA THR A 395 -21.44 -0.77 1.73
C THR A 395 -21.60 -1.42 3.11
N ILE A 396 -20.52 -1.51 3.88
CA ILE A 396 -20.61 -1.94 5.27
C ILE A 396 -21.56 -1.03 6.08
N LEU A 397 -21.56 0.27 5.79
CA LEU A 397 -22.47 1.22 6.42
C LEU A 397 -23.93 0.93 6.08
N SER A 398 -24.22 0.48 4.85
CA SER A 398 -25.55 0.04 4.46
C SER A 398 -26.01 -1.18 5.24
N LEU A 399 -25.09 -2.14 5.51
CA LEU A 399 -25.40 -3.31 6.32
C LEU A 399 -25.63 -2.96 7.80
N VAL A 400 -24.83 -2.08 8.37
CA VAL A 400 -25.05 -1.56 9.73
C VAL A 400 -26.37 -0.80 9.81
N GLY A 401 -26.67 0.02 8.80
CA GLY A 401 -27.97 0.70 8.69
C GLY A 401 -29.15 -0.26 8.62
N LEU A 402 -29.00 -1.39 7.91
CA LEU A 402 -30.02 -2.44 7.83
C LEU A 402 -30.28 -3.10 9.21
N ILE A 403 -29.22 -3.32 10.01
CA ILE A 403 -29.36 -3.83 11.38
C ILE A 403 -30.15 -2.82 12.25
N GLY A 404 -29.82 -1.53 12.16
CA GLY A 404 -30.57 -0.48 12.86
C GLY A 404 -32.03 -0.39 12.40
N LEU A 405 -32.28 -0.47 11.08
CA LEU A 405 -33.63 -0.50 10.51
C LEU A 405 -34.45 -1.69 11.02
N SER A 406 -33.81 -2.85 11.22
CA SER A 406 -34.47 -4.04 11.77
C SER A 406 -35.06 -3.76 13.15
N GLY A 407 -34.37 -3.01 14.01
CA GLY A 407 -34.87 -2.60 15.32
C GLY A 407 -36.14 -1.72 15.23
N ILE A 408 -36.16 -0.80 14.27
CA ILE A 408 -37.35 0.09 14.05
C ILE A 408 -38.54 -0.75 13.55
N ILE A 409 -38.31 -1.67 12.61
CA ILE A 409 -39.34 -2.56 12.05
C ILE A 409 -39.93 -3.46 13.14
N ILE A 410 -39.09 -4.03 13.99
CA ILE A 410 -39.52 -4.87 15.13
C ILE A 410 -40.42 -4.09 16.06
N ASN A 411 -40.06 -2.85 16.40
CA ASN A 411 -40.88 -2.01 17.29
C ASN A 411 -42.30 -1.78 16.74
N GLY A 412 -42.41 -1.45 15.43
CA GLY A 412 -43.72 -1.36 14.76
C GLY A 412 -44.50 -2.68 14.77
N SER A 413 -43.82 -3.81 14.59
CA SER A 413 -44.43 -5.16 14.58
C SER A 413 -44.93 -5.59 15.96
N ILE A 414 -44.23 -5.21 17.05
CA ILE A 414 -44.65 -5.45 18.42
C ILE A 414 -45.99 -4.78 18.67
N ILE A 415 -46.13 -3.48 18.32
CA ILE A 415 -47.38 -2.72 18.53
C ILE A 415 -48.52 -3.37 17.73
N LEU A 416 -48.28 -3.82 16.51
CA LEU A 416 -49.28 -4.46 15.67
C LEU A 416 -49.78 -5.79 16.33
N VAL A 417 -48.83 -6.64 16.74
CA VAL A 417 -49.18 -7.94 17.37
C VAL A 417 -49.91 -7.75 18.68
N THR A 418 -49.48 -6.82 19.55
CA THR A 418 -50.21 -6.55 20.82
C THR A 418 -51.61 -6.02 20.59
N THR A 419 -51.80 -5.12 19.58
CA THR A 419 -53.13 -4.59 19.25
C THR A 419 -54.07 -5.67 18.68
N ILE A 420 -53.54 -6.67 17.97
CA ILE A 420 -54.34 -7.80 17.49
C ILE A 420 -54.77 -8.72 18.63
N ASP A 421 -53.91 -8.90 19.63
CA ASP A 421 -54.21 -9.75 20.79
C ASP A 421 -55.23 -9.14 21.76
N GLU A 422 -55.37 -7.81 21.79
CA GLU A 422 -56.33 -7.11 22.63
C GLU A 422 -57.76 -7.06 22.01
N LYS A 423 -57.93 -7.47 20.76
CA LYS A 423 -59.23 -7.55 20.05
C LYS A 423 -59.73 -8.99 19.95
#